data_53ecf7ebec9d581819fa88c263615f3c
#
_entry.id   53ecf7ebec9d581819fa88c263615f3c
#
_cell.length_a   1.000
_cell.length_b   1.000
_cell.length_c   1.000
_cell.angle_alpha   90.00
_cell.angle_beta   90.00
_cell.angle_gamma   90.00
#
_symmetry.space_group_name_H-M   'P 1'
#
loop_
_entity.id
_entity.type
_entity.pdbx_description
1 polymer ?
#
loop_
_entity_poly.entity_id
_entity_poly.type
_entity_poly.pdbx_seq_one_letter_code
_entity_poly.pdbx_strand_id
1 'polypeptide(L)'
;MTPEALAEAKAAARKAAFARRKAAHAAGRDAAAQAHLAEALAPHAGQPLAGYMPIRTEVSPLPVMAAHAARAAVGVPVILGEGRPLVFRQWAPGCAMEEGAFGALIPADGAEITPRILIVPLVAFDARGGRLGYGGGFYDRTLEGLRARGPVLAFGFAYAAQQADDLPLEPTDQPLDAIITDAGILRF
;
A
#
# COMPACT_ATOMS: atom_id res chain seq x y z
N MET A 1 14.51 -1.05 -23.81
CA MET A 1 14.23 -2.39 -23.23
C MET A 1 12.98 -2.93 -23.89
N THR A 2 12.96 -4.20 -24.30
CA THR A 2 11.73 -4.81 -24.87
C THR A 2 10.72 -5.06 -23.75
N PRO A 3 9.41 -5.20 -24.06
CA PRO A 3 8.39 -5.51 -23.06
C PRO A 3 8.69 -6.81 -22.29
N GLU A 4 9.22 -7.83 -22.97
CA GLU A 4 9.59 -9.10 -22.37
C GLU A 4 10.76 -8.94 -21.38
N ALA A 5 11.81 -8.22 -21.79
CA ALA A 5 12.98 -7.93 -20.93
C ALA A 5 12.58 -7.10 -19.69
N LEU A 6 11.62 -6.17 -19.85
CA LEU A 6 11.07 -5.40 -18.73
C LEU A 6 10.29 -6.29 -17.76
N ALA A 7 9.45 -7.20 -18.29
CA ALA A 7 8.68 -8.13 -17.47
C ALA A 7 9.60 -9.07 -16.67
N GLU A 8 10.66 -9.59 -17.30
CA GLU A 8 11.67 -10.42 -16.63
C GLU A 8 12.41 -9.65 -15.53
N ALA A 9 12.82 -8.40 -15.80
CA ALA A 9 13.48 -7.54 -14.83
C ALA A 9 12.56 -7.25 -13.63
N LYS A 10 11.28 -6.95 -13.87
CA LYS A 10 10.27 -6.77 -12.82
C LYS A 10 10.07 -8.05 -11.99
N ALA A 11 10.04 -9.22 -12.63
CA ALA A 11 9.90 -10.51 -11.95
C ALA A 11 11.11 -10.80 -11.04
N ALA A 12 12.34 -10.58 -11.54
CA ALA A 12 13.57 -10.76 -10.78
C ALA A 12 13.63 -9.80 -9.56
N ALA A 13 13.28 -8.52 -9.75
CA ALA A 13 13.25 -7.53 -8.69
C ALA A 13 12.23 -7.90 -7.60
N ARG A 14 11.02 -8.39 -7.98
CA ARG A 14 10.02 -8.89 -7.02
C ARG A 14 10.53 -10.07 -6.23
N LYS A 15 11.15 -11.07 -6.90
CA LYS A 15 11.69 -12.27 -6.23
C LYS A 15 12.72 -11.90 -5.16
N ALA A 16 13.64 -11.02 -5.48
CA ALA A 16 14.67 -10.54 -4.54
C ALA A 16 14.04 -9.79 -3.37
N ALA A 17 13.06 -8.90 -3.62
CA ALA A 17 12.39 -8.14 -2.60
C ALA A 17 11.53 -9.01 -1.68
N PHE A 18 10.84 -10.04 -2.19
CA PHE A 18 10.10 -10.99 -1.36
C PHE A 18 10.99 -11.72 -0.35
N ALA A 19 12.20 -12.10 -0.74
CA ALA A 19 13.14 -12.73 0.18
C ALA A 19 13.55 -11.77 1.32
N ARG A 20 13.90 -10.53 0.98
CA ARG A 20 14.24 -9.49 1.96
C ARG A 20 13.06 -9.14 2.86
N ARG A 21 11.84 -9.01 2.31
CA ARG A 21 10.62 -8.75 3.07
C ARG A 21 10.33 -9.86 4.09
N LYS A 22 10.48 -11.12 3.67
CA LYS A 22 10.29 -12.28 4.56
C LYS A 22 11.26 -12.25 5.75
N ALA A 23 12.53 -11.91 5.51
CA ALA A 23 13.53 -11.79 6.56
C ALA A 23 13.21 -10.63 7.53
N ALA A 24 12.82 -9.47 7.01
CA ALA A 24 12.45 -8.30 7.82
C ALA A 24 11.20 -8.56 8.66
N HIS A 25 10.19 -9.21 8.09
CA HIS A 25 8.99 -9.63 8.81
C HIS A 25 9.32 -10.58 9.97
N ALA A 26 10.14 -11.59 9.72
CA ALA A 26 10.59 -12.52 10.77
C ALA A 26 11.42 -11.84 11.87
N ALA A 27 12.07 -10.72 11.57
CA ALA A 27 12.80 -9.90 12.54
C ALA A 27 11.90 -9.01 13.42
N GLY A 28 10.57 -9.01 13.20
CA GLY A 28 9.59 -8.31 14.05
C GLY A 28 9.68 -6.78 13.99
N ARG A 29 9.88 -6.19 12.82
CA ARG A 29 10.09 -4.74 12.65
C ARG A 29 8.82 -3.92 12.50
N ASP A 30 7.64 -4.52 12.64
CA ASP A 30 6.33 -3.86 12.43
C ASP A 30 6.13 -2.65 13.34
N ALA A 31 6.48 -2.74 14.61
CA ALA A 31 6.25 -1.67 15.58
C ALA A 31 6.99 -0.37 15.21
N ALA A 32 8.24 -0.45 14.73
CA ALA A 32 8.99 0.71 14.29
C ALA A 32 8.36 1.34 13.03
N ALA A 33 7.98 0.52 12.06
CA ALA A 33 7.29 1.00 10.86
C ALA A 33 5.94 1.65 11.19
N GLN A 34 5.16 1.06 12.10
CA GLN A 34 3.87 1.60 12.56
C GLN A 34 4.03 2.94 13.27
N ALA A 35 5.10 3.13 14.06
CA ALA A 35 5.37 4.42 14.70
C ALA A 35 5.61 5.53 13.66
N HIS A 36 6.40 5.27 12.62
CA HIS A 36 6.62 6.21 11.53
C HIS A 36 5.35 6.44 10.70
N LEU A 37 4.52 5.41 10.49
CA LEU A 37 3.24 5.57 9.81
C LEU A 37 2.29 6.46 10.61
N ALA A 38 2.21 6.29 11.92
CA ALA A 38 1.41 7.13 12.80
C ALA A 38 1.88 8.59 12.76
N GLU A 39 3.21 8.83 12.78
CA GLU A 39 3.80 10.15 12.61
C GLU A 39 3.40 10.80 11.27
N ALA A 40 3.52 10.07 10.16
CA ALA A 40 3.16 10.56 8.83
C ALA A 40 1.67 10.90 8.70
N LEU A 41 0.79 10.15 9.37
CA LEU A 41 -0.66 10.35 9.33
C LEU A 41 -1.16 11.40 10.33
N ALA A 42 -0.39 11.78 11.34
CA ALA A 42 -0.82 12.72 12.38
C ALA A 42 -1.38 14.06 11.85
N PRO A 43 -0.78 14.72 10.84
CA PRO A 43 -1.33 15.93 10.25
C PRO A 43 -2.67 15.74 9.52
N HIS A 44 -3.06 14.51 9.27
CA HIS A 44 -4.20 14.11 8.43
C HIS A 44 -5.30 13.38 9.20
N ALA A 45 -5.30 13.43 10.53
CA ALA A 45 -6.14 12.61 11.40
C ALA A 45 -7.67 12.69 11.15
N GLY A 46 -8.16 13.76 10.53
CA GLY A 46 -9.58 13.95 10.21
C GLY A 46 -9.95 13.59 8.76
N GLN A 47 -9.03 13.06 7.97
CA GLN A 47 -9.26 12.79 6.56
C GLN A 47 -9.58 11.30 6.31
N PRO A 48 -10.47 10.98 5.33
CA PRO A 48 -10.74 9.59 4.96
C PRO A 48 -9.48 8.88 4.47
N LEU A 49 -9.19 7.73 5.08
CA LEU A 49 -8.01 6.91 4.85
C LEU A 49 -8.36 5.60 4.17
N ALA A 50 -7.62 5.19 3.16
CA ALA A 50 -7.58 3.81 2.72
C ALA A 50 -6.31 3.14 3.24
N GLY A 51 -6.47 2.05 3.95
CA GLY A 51 -5.37 1.15 4.29
C GLY A 51 -5.49 -0.15 3.51
N TYR A 52 -4.96 -1.23 4.08
CA TYR A 52 -5.08 -2.58 3.51
C TYR A 52 -5.07 -3.65 4.60
N MET A 53 -5.63 -4.80 4.30
CA MET A 53 -5.49 -6.00 5.12
C MET A 53 -4.19 -6.69 4.71
N PRO A 54 -3.22 -6.84 5.63
CA PRO A 54 -1.91 -7.39 5.26
C PRO A 54 -2.04 -8.86 4.86
N ILE A 55 -1.36 -9.22 3.78
CA ILE A 55 -1.26 -10.60 3.32
C ILE A 55 0.19 -11.10 3.43
N ARG A 56 0.34 -12.40 3.74
CA ARG A 56 1.66 -13.06 3.85
C ARG A 56 2.59 -12.33 4.83
N THR A 57 3.68 -11.73 4.31
CA THR A 57 4.72 -11.06 5.08
C THR A 57 4.71 -9.54 4.90
N GLU A 58 3.57 -8.96 4.52
CA GLU A 58 3.42 -7.51 4.48
C GLU A 58 3.50 -6.91 5.89
N VAL A 59 4.09 -5.73 5.99
CA VAL A 59 4.05 -4.95 7.24
C VAL A 59 2.60 -4.57 7.53
N SER A 60 2.18 -4.72 8.78
CA SER A 60 0.78 -4.52 9.15
C SER A 60 0.47 -3.06 9.47
N PRO A 61 -0.46 -2.40 8.75
CA PRO A 61 -0.94 -1.06 9.06
C PRO A 61 -2.07 -1.06 10.10
N LEU A 62 -2.58 -2.22 10.50
CA LEU A 62 -3.83 -2.37 11.28
C LEU A 62 -3.89 -1.56 12.58
N PRO A 63 -2.85 -1.52 13.44
CA PRO A 63 -2.90 -0.73 14.67
C PRO A 63 -3.08 0.77 14.39
N VAL A 64 -2.43 1.29 13.35
CA VAL A 64 -2.50 2.70 12.96
C VAL A 64 -3.85 3.01 12.30
N MET A 65 -4.35 2.10 11.46
CA MET A 65 -5.71 2.19 10.89
C MET A 65 -6.78 2.21 11.98
N ALA A 66 -6.64 1.37 13.01
CA ALA A 66 -7.57 1.32 14.14
C ALA A 66 -7.60 2.65 14.92
N ALA A 67 -6.43 3.24 15.17
CA ALA A 67 -6.33 4.54 15.81
C ALA A 67 -6.94 5.67 14.94
N HIS A 68 -6.74 5.60 13.61
CA HIS A 68 -7.31 6.58 12.67
C HIS A 68 -8.84 6.46 12.58
N ALA A 69 -9.39 5.25 12.64
CA ALA A 69 -10.83 4.98 12.58
C ALA A 69 -11.64 5.65 13.70
N ALA A 70 -11.00 6.01 14.80
CA ALA A 70 -11.64 6.79 15.88
C ALA A 70 -11.90 8.26 15.49
N ARG A 71 -11.34 8.75 14.38
CA ARG A 71 -11.37 10.17 13.99
C ARG A 71 -11.91 10.41 12.58
N ALA A 72 -11.78 9.44 11.68
CA ALA A 72 -12.23 9.54 10.29
C ALA A 72 -12.56 8.15 9.73
N ALA A 73 -13.28 8.12 8.59
CA ALA A 73 -13.57 6.89 7.89
C ALA A 73 -12.27 6.22 7.42
N VAL A 74 -12.17 4.92 7.65
CA VAL A 74 -11.10 4.06 7.13
C VAL A 74 -11.71 3.01 6.22
N GLY A 75 -11.11 2.78 5.06
CA GLY A 75 -11.52 1.75 4.13
C GLY A 75 -10.39 0.80 3.79
N VAL A 76 -10.75 -0.36 3.31
CA VAL A 76 -9.82 -1.35 2.76
C VAL A 76 -10.20 -1.68 1.32
N PRO A 77 -9.21 -2.05 0.47
CA PRO A 77 -9.45 -2.26 -0.94
C PRO A 77 -10.30 -3.49 -1.20
N VAL A 78 -11.24 -3.34 -2.13
CA VAL A 78 -12.03 -4.42 -2.72
C VAL A 78 -11.74 -4.46 -4.21
N ILE A 79 -11.38 -5.62 -4.71
CA ILE A 79 -11.10 -5.86 -6.13
C ILE A 79 -12.41 -6.26 -6.82
N LEU A 80 -12.85 -5.42 -7.77
CA LEU A 80 -14.07 -5.66 -8.55
C LEU A 80 -13.83 -6.53 -9.79
N GLY A 81 -12.59 -6.72 -10.19
CA GLY A 81 -12.19 -7.51 -11.35
C GLY A 81 -10.83 -7.08 -11.90
N GLU A 82 -10.30 -7.91 -12.79
CA GLU A 82 -9.05 -7.63 -13.48
C GLU A 82 -9.16 -6.34 -14.32
N GLY A 83 -8.09 -5.55 -14.37
CA GLY A 83 -8.05 -4.31 -15.14
C GLY A 83 -8.88 -3.16 -14.58
N ARG A 84 -9.62 -3.34 -13.48
CA ARG A 84 -10.43 -2.31 -12.84
C ARG A 84 -9.68 -1.64 -11.68
N PRO A 85 -9.98 -0.35 -11.36
CA PRO A 85 -9.48 0.28 -10.15
C PRO A 85 -10.09 -0.39 -8.92
N LEU A 86 -9.44 -0.23 -7.78
CA LEU A 86 -9.97 -0.61 -6.47
C LEU A 86 -11.14 0.30 -6.08
N VAL A 87 -12.09 -0.26 -5.36
CA VAL A 87 -12.99 0.49 -4.49
C VAL A 87 -12.61 0.24 -3.05
N PHE A 88 -13.01 1.13 -2.14
CA PHE A 88 -12.66 1.00 -0.73
C PHE A 88 -13.93 0.86 0.10
N ARG A 89 -14.07 -0.27 0.78
CA ARG A 89 -15.19 -0.53 1.68
C ARG A 89 -14.80 -0.13 3.10
N GLN A 90 -15.69 0.57 3.77
CA GLN A 90 -15.47 1.04 5.14
C GLN A 90 -15.15 -0.12 6.06
N TRP A 91 -14.10 0.08 6.85
CA TRP A 91 -13.59 -0.86 7.82
C TRP A 91 -13.52 -0.20 9.20
N ALA A 92 -13.77 -0.98 10.24
CA ALA A 92 -13.52 -0.61 11.63
C ALA A 92 -13.00 -1.82 12.40
N PRO A 93 -12.26 -1.63 13.50
CA PRO A 93 -11.86 -2.73 14.36
C PRO A 93 -13.08 -3.56 14.81
N GLY A 94 -12.97 -4.88 14.62
CA GLY A 94 -14.04 -5.83 15.01
C GLY A 94 -15.22 -5.93 14.05
N CYS A 95 -15.22 -5.24 12.89
CA CYS A 95 -16.25 -5.47 11.89
C CYS A 95 -16.18 -6.91 11.33
N ALA A 96 -17.32 -7.42 10.88
CA ALA A 96 -17.39 -8.71 10.22
C ALA A 96 -16.56 -8.71 8.93
N MET A 97 -15.75 -9.73 8.73
CA MET A 97 -14.87 -9.86 7.58
C MET A 97 -15.23 -11.13 6.79
N GLU A 98 -15.03 -11.08 5.48
CA GLU A 98 -15.16 -12.20 4.57
C GLU A 98 -13.92 -12.33 3.68
N GLU A 99 -13.76 -13.45 3.01
CA GLU A 99 -12.65 -13.66 2.08
C GLU A 99 -12.89 -12.90 0.77
N GLY A 100 -11.96 -12.04 0.41
CA GLY A 100 -11.93 -11.32 -0.85
C GLY A 100 -10.98 -11.97 -1.86
N ALA A 101 -10.67 -11.25 -2.92
CA ALA A 101 -9.75 -11.72 -3.94
C ALA A 101 -8.32 -11.91 -3.39
N PHE A 102 -7.60 -12.90 -3.91
CA PHE A 102 -6.21 -13.23 -3.55
C PHE A 102 -5.97 -13.56 -2.07
N GLY A 103 -7.01 -13.98 -1.35
CA GLY A 103 -6.93 -14.33 0.07
C GLY A 103 -6.85 -13.13 1.02
N ALA A 104 -7.04 -11.90 0.53
CA ALA A 104 -7.17 -10.73 1.38
C ALA A 104 -8.56 -10.68 2.00
N LEU A 105 -8.64 -10.39 3.29
CA LEU A 105 -9.93 -10.18 3.95
C LEU A 105 -10.52 -8.82 3.58
N ILE A 106 -11.83 -8.76 3.40
CA ILE A 106 -12.58 -7.53 3.19
C ILE A 106 -13.74 -7.45 4.19
N PRO A 107 -14.24 -6.26 4.58
CA PRO A 107 -15.45 -6.17 5.37
C PRO A 107 -16.62 -6.84 4.62
N ALA A 108 -17.34 -7.70 5.32
CA ALA A 108 -18.52 -8.37 4.77
C ALA A 108 -19.62 -7.37 4.38
N ASP A 109 -19.64 -6.23 5.07
CA ASP A 109 -20.61 -5.15 4.92
C ASP A 109 -19.89 -3.81 5.11
N GLY A 110 -20.47 -2.71 4.67
CA GLY A 110 -19.93 -1.37 4.83
C GLY A 110 -20.10 -0.49 3.60
N ALA A 111 -20.20 0.80 3.83
CA ALA A 111 -20.30 1.79 2.76
C ALA A 111 -19.00 1.89 1.96
N GLU A 112 -19.11 2.24 0.69
CA GLU A 112 -17.95 2.63 -0.11
C GLU A 112 -17.47 4.01 0.34
N ILE A 113 -16.16 4.19 0.49
CA ILE A 113 -15.56 5.47 0.82
C ILE A 113 -14.61 5.94 -0.28
N THR A 114 -14.48 7.25 -0.43
CA THR A 114 -13.47 7.88 -1.29
C THR A 114 -12.34 8.41 -0.41
N PRO A 115 -11.16 7.78 -0.41
CA PRO A 115 -10.06 8.20 0.45
C PRO A 115 -9.40 9.48 -0.07
N ARG A 116 -8.82 10.24 0.85
CA ARG A 116 -7.90 11.34 0.59
C ARG A 116 -6.45 10.96 0.80
N ILE A 117 -6.23 9.87 1.52
CA ILE A 117 -4.91 9.32 1.80
C ILE A 117 -5.00 7.81 1.58
N LEU A 118 -4.00 7.25 0.91
CA LEU A 118 -3.84 5.81 0.75
C LEU A 118 -2.54 5.34 1.40
N ILE A 119 -2.63 4.30 2.22
CA ILE A 119 -1.50 3.47 2.59
C ILE A 119 -1.39 2.39 1.51
N VAL A 120 -0.32 2.41 0.75
CA VAL A 120 -0.12 1.55 -0.42
C VAL A 120 0.84 0.41 -0.08
N PRO A 121 0.39 -0.85 -0.11
CA PRO A 121 1.29 -2.00 0.01
C PRO A 121 2.17 -2.11 -1.24
N LEU A 122 3.39 -2.54 -1.05
CA LEU A 122 4.35 -2.70 -2.15
C LEU A 122 5.30 -3.87 -1.92
N VAL A 123 5.91 -4.34 -2.98
CA VAL A 123 6.91 -5.42 -2.94
C VAL A 123 8.33 -4.85 -2.89
N ALA A 124 8.61 -3.84 -3.69
CA ALA A 124 9.89 -3.14 -3.72
C ALA A 124 9.70 -1.64 -3.97
N PHE A 125 10.65 -0.84 -3.54
CA PHE A 125 10.69 0.60 -3.81
C PHE A 125 12.12 1.05 -4.05
N ASP A 126 12.30 2.22 -4.67
CA ASP A 126 13.60 2.87 -4.83
C ASP A 126 13.65 4.25 -4.15
N ALA A 127 14.83 4.84 -4.12
CA ALA A 127 15.07 6.14 -3.49
C ALA A 127 14.40 7.32 -4.21
N ARG A 128 13.80 7.11 -5.38
CA ARG A 128 13.10 8.12 -6.19
C ARG A 128 11.58 8.07 -6.02
N GLY A 129 11.07 7.19 -5.16
CA GLY A 129 9.63 7.00 -4.97
C GLY A 129 9.00 6.03 -5.96
N GLY A 130 9.80 5.36 -6.77
CA GLY A 130 9.35 4.27 -7.62
C GLY A 130 8.95 3.05 -6.80
N ARG A 131 7.93 2.32 -7.25
CA ARG A 131 7.48 1.11 -6.57
C ARG A 131 7.15 -0.02 -7.53
N LEU A 132 7.34 -1.25 -7.05
CA LEU A 132 6.78 -2.45 -7.64
C LEU A 132 5.73 -3.05 -6.70
N GLY A 133 4.53 -3.24 -7.22
CA GLY A 133 3.50 -4.06 -6.60
C GLY A 133 3.54 -5.50 -7.10
N TYR A 134 2.44 -6.23 -6.89
CA TYR A 134 2.29 -7.63 -7.33
C TYR A 134 2.09 -7.81 -8.84
N GLY A 135 1.92 -6.72 -9.60
CA GLY A 135 1.82 -6.74 -11.06
C GLY A 135 0.40 -6.57 -11.62
N GLY A 136 -0.63 -6.46 -10.79
CA GLY A 136 -2.01 -6.27 -11.24
C GLY A 136 -2.38 -4.84 -11.68
N GLY A 137 -1.52 -3.84 -11.40
CA GLY A 137 -1.75 -2.44 -11.74
C GLY A 137 -2.95 -1.79 -11.03
N PHE A 138 -3.48 -2.42 -9.99
CA PHE A 138 -4.68 -1.93 -9.29
C PHE A 138 -4.48 -0.55 -8.67
N TYR A 139 -3.38 -0.35 -7.95
CA TYR A 139 -3.10 0.93 -7.30
C TYR A 139 -2.78 2.05 -8.29
N ASP A 140 -2.13 1.74 -9.41
CA ASP A 140 -1.85 2.75 -10.45
C ASP A 140 -3.14 3.29 -11.05
N ARG A 141 -4.04 2.42 -11.49
CA ARG A 141 -5.36 2.82 -12.00
C ARG A 141 -6.20 3.54 -10.94
N THR A 142 -6.12 3.12 -9.69
CA THR A 142 -6.86 3.75 -8.59
C THR A 142 -6.35 5.15 -8.31
N LEU A 143 -5.03 5.33 -8.19
CA LEU A 143 -4.41 6.63 -7.93
C LEU A 143 -4.64 7.60 -9.10
N GLU A 144 -4.50 7.15 -10.35
CA GLU A 144 -4.82 7.93 -11.53
C GLU A 144 -6.25 8.47 -11.47
N GLY A 145 -7.23 7.59 -11.24
CA GLY A 145 -8.65 7.98 -11.16
C GLY A 145 -8.98 8.87 -9.95
N LEU A 146 -8.35 8.66 -8.81
CA LEU A 146 -8.56 9.50 -7.64
C LEU A 146 -7.94 10.88 -7.83
N ARG A 147 -6.71 10.96 -8.34
CA ARG A 147 -5.99 12.21 -8.58
C ARG A 147 -6.65 13.08 -9.66
N ALA A 148 -7.28 12.47 -10.65
CA ALA A 148 -8.09 13.19 -11.64
C ALA A 148 -9.30 13.92 -11.02
N ARG A 149 -9.77 13.48 -9.85
CA ARG A 149 -10.93 14.05 -9.13
C ARG A 149 -10.55 15.02 -8.00
N GLY A 150 -9.27 15.10 -7.65
CA GLY A 150 -8.79 16.01 -6.62
C GLY A 150 -7.50 15.52 -5.94
N PRO A 151 -6.96 16.30 -4.99
CA PRO A 151 -5.72 15.96 -4.32
C PRO A 151 -5.86 14.69 -3.47
N VAL A 152 -4.91 13.77 -3.63
CA VAL A 152 -4.81 12.51 -2.91
C VAL A 152 -3.35 12.23 -2.59
N LEU A 153 -3.07 11.89 -1.34
CA LEU A 153 -1.75 11.46 -0.88
C LEU A 153 -1.64 9.93 -0.93
N ALA A 154 -0.51 9.46 -1.42
CA ALA A 154 -0.18 8.05 -1.51
C ALA A 154 1.10 7.75 -0.72
N PHE A 155 0.97 7.06 0.41
CA PHE A 155 2.07 6.66 1.26
C PHE A 155 2.36 5.17 1.06
N GLY A 156 3.52 4.84 0.48
CA GLY A 156 4.01 3.46 0.44
C GLY A 156 4.35 2.99 1.86
N PHE A 157 3.98 1.76 2.19
CA PHE A 157 4.28 1.20 3.50
C PHE A 157 4.99 -0.14 3.35
N ALA A 158 6.22 -0.23 3.85
CA ALA A 158 7.12 -1.35 3.61
C ALA A 158 8.18 -1.49 4.70
N TYR A 159 8.95 -2.57 4.70
CA TYR A 159 10.19 -2.63 5.45
C TYR A 159 11.31 -1.94 4.65
N ALA A 160 12.25 -1.29 5.32
CA ALA A 160 13.42 -0.68 4.70
C ALA A 160 14.21 -1.67 3.84
N ALA A 161 14.25 -2.93 4.24
CA ALA A 161 14.87 -4.02 3.48
C ALA A 161 14.27 -4.26 2.09
N GLN A 162 13.09 -3.73 1.79
CA GLN A 162 12.47 -3.83 0.46
C GLN A 162 13.00 -2.79 -0.53
N GLN A 163 13.86 -1.87 -0.08
CA GLN A 163 14.50 -0.90 -0.96
C GLN A 163 15.41 -1.60 -1.98
N ALA A 164 15.37 -1.11 -3.21
CA ALA A 164 16.27 -1.50 -4.31
C ALA A 164 16.98 -0.24 -4.83
N ASP A 165 18.16 -0.42 -5.44
CA ASP A 165 18.95 0.70 -5.96
C ASP A 165 18.28 1.31 -7.20
N ASP A 166 17.71 0.47 -8.06
CA ASP A 166 16.99 0.87 -9.26
C ASP A 166 15.85 -0.11 -9.54
N LEU A 167 14.71 0.42 -9.98
CA LEU A 167 13.54 -0.38 -10.33
C LEU A 167 13.17 -0.17 -11.79
N PRO A 168 12.80 -1.25 -12.49
CA PRO A 168 12.27 -1.16 -13.84
C PRO A 168 10.84 -0.62 -13.80
N LEU A 169 10.68 0.71 -13.98
CA LEU A 169 9.40 1.40 -13.95
C LEU A 169 8.85 1.67 -15.35
N GLU A 170 7.56 1.90 -15.42
CA GLU A 170 6.81 2.29 -16.63
C GLU A 170 6.19 3.69 -16.47
N PRO A 171 5.91 4.40 -17.55
CA PRO A 171 5.29 5.74 -17.48
C PRO A 171 3.91 5.75 -16.83
N THR A 172 3.23 4.61 -16.76
CA THR A 172 1.92 4.44 -16.13
C THR A 172 1.99 4.23 -14.62
N ASP A 173 3.19 3.95 -14.09
CA ASP A 173 3.39 3.76 -12.65
C ASP A 173 3.18 5.10 -11.92
N GLN A 174 2.21 5.15 -11.01
CA GLN A 174 1.87 6.36 -10.27
C GLN A 174 2.87 6.62 -9.14
N PRO A 175 3.40 7.86 -9.00
CA PRO A 175 4.35 8.19 -7.96
C PRO A 175 3.71 8.15 -6.57
N LEU A 176 4.54 7.86 -5.56
CA LEU A 176 4.20 8.00 -4.15
C LEU A 176 4.65 9.36 -3.62
N ASP A 177 3.93 9.89 -2.64
CA ASP A 177 4.29 11.14 -1.95
C ASP A 177 5.31 10.90 -0.83
N ALA A 178 5.29 9.70 -0.27
CA ALA A 178 6.28 9.23 0.70
C ALA A 178 6.33 7.70 0.72
N ILE A 179 7.45 7.17 1.21
CA ILE A 179 7.58 5.75 1.60
C ILE A 179 7.95 5.69 3.08
N ILE A 180 7.17 4.94 3.84
CA ILE A 180 7.27 4.82 5.27
C ILE A 180 7.77 3.41 5.59
N THR A 181 8.82 3.34 6.39
CA THR A 181 9.49 2.08 6.72
C THR A 181 9.83 1.98 8.21
N ASP A 182 10.34 0.84 8.63
CA ASP A 182 10.92 0.65 9.97
C ASP A 182 12.18 1.51 10.22
N ALA A 183 12.82 2.04 9.17
CA ALA A 183 14.00 2.91 9.29
C ALA A 183 13.65 4.42 9.24
N GLY A 184 12.43 4.79 8.85
CA GLY A 184 12.00 6.19 8.76
C GLY A 184 11.06 6.48 7.60
N ILE A 185 10.90 7.78 7.30
CA ILE A 185 10.01 8.33 6.28
C ILE A 185 10.85 8.95 5.16
N LEU A 186 10.71 8.45 3.94
CA LEU A 186 11.28 9.01 2.72
C LEU A 186 10.19 9.84 2.02
N ARG A 187 10.42 11.14 1.82
CA ARG A 187 9.48 12.07 1.14
C ARG A 187 10.01 12.44 -0.23
N PHE A 188 9.13 12.66 -1.21
CA PHE A 188 9.46 12.98 -2.61
C PHE A 188 8.78 14.26 -3.07
#